data_9594739f5e00fdf351db8403bd92fb6c
#
_entry.id   9594739f5e00fdf351db8403bd92fb6c
#
_cell.length_a   1.000
_cell.length_b   1.000
_cell.length_c   1.000
_cell.angle_alpha   90.00
_cell.angle_beta   90.00
_cell.angle_gamma   90.00
#
_symmetry.space_group_name_H-M   'P 1'
#
loop_
_entity.id
_entity.type
_entity.pdbx_description
1 polymer ?
#
loop_
_entity_poly.entity_id
_entity_poly.type
_entity_poly.pdbx_seq_one_letter_code
_entity_poly.pdbx_strand_id
1 'polypeptide(L)'
;MPHLLLLKRASAIHRSYFQPVRFSFTKSEEIKHLSKQQLSKGASVKFSQAEHGQFYQERPIFNNPFLSDAPLQSFLNHYVPKEVSIEISQDLKQFGQRIINEIDDLGWECELNPPTLETQDVWGRRVDDLKICTAWKKMHSISAEEGLIAISYERKLDYWSRLHQICKAYMFNPSSGLYSCPLAMTDGAAKTIMSSDKSVVVEKKEFFEKAFNNLISRDPQKCWTSGQWMTEKRGGSDVANGTETIAIPDNDFYRLYGYKWFSSASDANIALTLARIVQNSEVPKNETGLTMFCVETRNSEGQFNNIQMVKLKNKLGTRGLPTAELLLDGCIAYKMSQEGRGIASISHMLNTTRVHNSLSSVGYMRKILLLSRDYSRKRVAFGRTLSETPLHMRILSNMEIETRGSLLLLLKVAVLLGKNELGINSADERLLLRLLSPVMKLYTAKQAIAVVSEGLETFGGQGYMEDSRLPVLLRDVQVCSIWEGTTNVMSLDVIRSLLKTNSEALLSLEKNIIICLENGKKESTLQESCMKIEKSMKYISAFIKENPGLLHIAARDISYSLARTYIGALLIENATITKKTTDIFTVQQWCKMQELCPLHLHQNYSSYTEKDYETVMEDFL
;
A
#
# COMPACT_ATOMS: atom_id res chain seq x y z
N MET A 1 -1.26 -31.34 50.06
CA MET A 1 -1.15 -32.29 48.95
C MET A 1 -2.20 -32.06 47.88
N PRO A 2 -2.10 -30.98 47.08
CA PRO A 2 -2.90 -30.83 45.86
C PRO A 2 -2.05 -30.85 44.57
N HIS A 3 -0.72 -31.00 44.62
CA HIS A 3 0.13 -30.92 43.42
C HIS A 3 0.32 -32.25 42.63
N LEU A 4 -0.16 -33.36 43.14
CA LEU A 4 0.03 -34.67 42.46
C LEU A 4 -1.12 -35.04 41.49
N LEU A 5 -2.24 -34.34 41.50
CA LEU A 5 -3.39 -34.63 40.62
C LEU A 5 -3.33 -33.93 39.27
N LEU A 6 -2.51 -32.87 39.14
CA LEU A 6 -2.35 -32.14 37.87
C LEU A 6 -1.36 -32.81 36.91
N LEU A 7 -0.38 -33.55 37.41
CA LEU A 7 0.60 -34.28 36.59
C LEU A 7 0.03 -35.58 35.97
N LYS A 8 -1.01 -36.18 36.56
CA LYS A 8 -1.67 -37.36 35.99
C LYS A 8 -2.67 -37.05 34.89
N ARG A 9 -3.19 -35.81 34.80
CA ARG A 9 -4.06 -35.39 33.69
C ARG A 9 -3.28 -34.92 32.46
N ALA A 10 -2.06 -34.40 32.62
CA ALA A 10 -1.19 -34.04 31.51
C ALA A 10 -0.65 -35.24 30.74
N SER A 11 -0.42 -36.38 31.42
CA SER A 11 0.06 -37.62 30.78
C SER A 11 -1.00 -38.39 29.99
N ALA A 12 -2.28 -38.15 30.26
CA ALA A 12 -3.38 -38.78 29.52
C ALA A 12 -3.72 -38.07 28.22
N ILE A 13 -3.50 -36.75 28.15
CA ILE A 13 -3.72 -35.95 26.92
C ILE A 13 -2.57 -36.14 25.92
N HIS A 14 -1.36 -36.46 26.40
CA HIS A 14 -0.20 -36.69 25.52
C HIS A 14 -0.22 -38.05 24.81
N ARG A 15 -1.04 -39.01 25.27
CA ARG A 15 -1.11 -40.36 24.65
C ARG A 15 -2.16 -40.48 23.53
N SER A 16 -3.08 -39.52 23.37
CA SER A 16 -4.10 -39.60 22.33
C SER A 16 -3.70 -38.91 21.00
N TYR A 17 -2.59 -38.16 20.96
CA TYR A 17 -2.14 -37.47 19.75
C TYR A 17 -0.91 -38.12 19.07
N PHE A 18 -0.26 -39.06 19.67
CA PHE A 18 0.80 -39.87 19.07
C PHE A 18 0.39 -41.34 19.05
N GLN A 19 -0.55 -41.68 18.16
CA GLN A 19 -0.52 -43.05 17.66
C GLN A 19 0.69 -43.15 16.73
N PRO A 20 1.62 -44.09 16.97
CA PRO A 20 2.64 -44.39 15.99
C PRO A 20 1.92 -44.88 14.74
N VAL A 21 1.94 -44.06 13.67
CA VAL A 21 1.55 -44.52 12.34
C VAL A 21 2.52 -45.64 12.02
N ARG A 22 2.06 -46.89 12.12
CA ARG A 22 2.79 -48.03 11.54
C ARG A 22 2.82 -47.76 10.04
N PHE A 23 3.94 -47.22 9.57
CA PHE A 23 4.24 -47.23 8.15
C PHE A 23 4.29 -48.70 7.73
N SER A 24 3.29 -49.14 6.98
CA SER A 24 3.41 -50.38 6.25
C SER A 24 4.42 -50.15 5.12
N PHE A 25 5.62 -50.68 5.31
CA PHE A 25 6.71 -50.64 4.33
C PHE A 25 6.40 -51.56 3.14
N THR A 26 5.33 -51.31 2.40
CA THR A 26 5.07 -51.98 1.10
C THR A 26 5.80 -51.30 -0.07
N LYS A 27 6.27 -50.04 0.09
CA LYS A 27 7.10 -49.36 -0.93
C LYS A 27 8.59 -49.71 -0.86
N SER A 28 9.08 -50.35 0.22
CA SER A 28 10.51 -50.69 0.31
C SER A 28 10.90 -51.87 -0.58
N GLU A 29 9.92 -52.68 -0.97
CA GLU A 29 10.19 -53.81 -1.86
C GLU A 29 10.21 -53.41 -3.32
N GLU A 30 9.35 -52.46 -3.75
CA GLU A 30 9.43 -51.87 -5.11
C GLU A 30 10.72 -51.10 -5.34
N ILE A 31 11.18 -50.32 -4.35
CA ILE A 31 12.47 -49.61 -4.43
C ILE A 31 13.65 -50.60 -4.44
N LYS A 32 13.58 -51.69 -3.66
CA LYS A 32 14.59 -52.76 -3.71
C LYS A 32 14.55 -53.52 -5.02
N HIS A 33 13.40 -53.69 -5.66
CA HIS A 33 13.27 -54.38 -6.95
C HIS A 33 13.81 -53.53 -8.09
N LEU A 34 13.56 -52.20 -8.09
CA LEU A 34 14.11 -51.25 -9.08
C LEU A 34 15.64 -51.16 -8.96
N SER A 35 16.20 -51.12 -7.77
CA SER A 35 17.66 -51.13 -7.55
C SER A 35 18.32 -52.43 -7.96
N LYS A 36 17.68 -53.59 -7.78
CA LYS A 36 18.21 -54.88 -8.23
C LYS A 36 18.16 -55.08 -9.75
N GLN A 37 17.12 -54.57 -10.44
CA GLN A 37 17.06 -54.62 -11.91
C GLN A 37 18.08 -53.71 -12.57
N GLN A 38 18.43 -52.57 -11.98
CA GLN A 38 19.49 -51.69 -12.47
C GLN A 38 20.89 -52.24 -12.25
N LEU A 39 21.11 -52.93 -11.12
CA LEU A 39 22.38 -53.61 -10.82
C LEU A 39 22.68 -54.82 -11.73
N SER A 40 21.64 -55.44 -12.34
CA SER A 40 21.82 -56.64 -13.20
C SER A 40 22.23 -56.32 -14.65
N LYS A 41 22.35 -55.04 -15.06
CA LYS A 41 22.67 -54.64 -16.42
C LYS A 41 24.07 -54.06 -16.62
N GLY A 42 25.00 -54.24 -15.68
CA GLY A 42 26.40 -53.80 -15.86
C GLY A 42 26.60 -52.28 -16.09
N ALA A 43 25.55 -51.48 -15.86
CA ALA A 43 25.68 -50.05 -15.91
C ALA A 43 26.40 -49.54 -14.65
N SER A 44 27.38 -48.68 -14.81
CA SER A 44 27.99 -47.96 -13.70
C SER A 44 26.89 -47.38 -12.81
N VAL A 45 26.93 -47.70 -11.50
CA VAL A 45 26.01 -47.13 -10.53
C VAL A 45 26.24 -45.61 -10.56
N LYS A 46 25.30 -44.89 -11.19
CA LYS A 46 25.30 -43.44 -11.09
C LYS A 46 24.85 -43.07 -9.71
N PHE A 47 25.71 -42.45 -8.95
CA PHE A 47 25.32 -41.91 -7.65
C PHE A 47 24.26 -40.83 -7.89
N SER A 48 23.17 -40.85 -7.14
CA SER A 48 22.10 -39.86 -7.19
C SER A 48 22.61 -38.40 -7.08
N GLN A 49 23.78 -38.22 -6.50
CA GLN A 49 24.50 -36.93 -6.41
C GLN A 49 25.05 -36.42 -7.75
N ALA A 50 25.24 -37.30 -8.75
CA ALA A 50 25.74 -36.93 -10.08
C ALA A 50 24.62 -36.72 -11.11
N GLU A 51 23.37 -36.94 -10.73
CA GLU A 51 22.21 -36.79 -11.62
C GLU A 51 21.25 -35.73 -11.11
N HIS A 52 20.65 -34.96 -12.02
CA HIS A 52 19.49 -34.15 -11.69
C HIS A 52 18.35 -35.10 -11.29
N GLY A 53 17.79 -34.90 -10.08
CA GLY A 53 16.66 -35.70 -9.62
C GLY A 53 15.45 -35.59 -10.55
N GLN A 54 14.59 -36.60 -10.56
CA GLN A 54 13.37 -36.59 -11.38
C GLN A 54 12.22 -35.78 -10.75
N PHE A 55 12.40 -35.29 -9.52
CA PHE A 55 11.38 -34.50 -8.84
C PHE A 55 11.44 -33.05 -9.25
N TYR A 56 10.31 -32.53 -9.71
CA TYR A 56 10.11 -31.11 -9.99
C TYR A 56 8.93 -30.60 -9.17
N GLN A 57 9.15 -29.55 -8.37
CA GLN A 57 8.06 -28.87 -7.71
C GLN A 57 7.35 -27.98 -8.73
N GLU A 58 6.06 -28.22 -8.94
CA GLU A 58 5.23 -27.34 -9.76
C GLU A 58 5.19 -25.95 -9.14
N ARG A 59 5.53 -24.94 -9.94
CA ARG A 59 5.52 -23.54 -9.50
C ARG A 59 4.10 -23.07 -9.18
N PRO A 60 3.93 -22.10 -8.24
CA PRO A 60 2.65 -21.45 -8.05
C PRO A 60 2.24 -20.69 -9.31
N ILE A 61 0.95 -20.75 -9.64
CA ILE A 61 0.37 -20.02 -10.78
C ILE A 61 -0.37 -18.81 -10.23
N PHE A 62 -0.01 -17.64 -10.76
CA PHE A 62 -0.77 -16.42 -10.54
C PHE A 62 -1.87 -16.36 -11.59
N ASN A 63 -3.09 -16.73 -11.19
CA ASN A 63 -4.26 -16.68 -12.04
C ASN A 63 -4.83 -15.26 -12.12
N ASN A 64 -5.82 -15.04 -13.01
CA ASN A 64 -6.50 -13.77 -13.16
C ASN A 64 -6.88 -13.18 -11.78
N PRO A 65 -6.30 -12.04 -11.37
CA PRO A 65 -6.45 -11.52 -10.02
C PRO A 65 -7.89 -11.12 -9.68
N PHE A 66 -8.69 -10.70 -10.67
CA PHE A 66 -10.11 -10.42 -10.46
C PHE A 66 -10.91 -11.70 -10.22
N LEU A 67 -10.77 -12.69 -11.08
CA LEU A 67 -11.52 -13.96 -10.98
C LEU A 67 -11.14 -14.77 -9.75
N SER A 68 -9.95 -14.56 -9.21
CA SER A 68 -9.43 -15.24 -8.02
C SER A 68 -9.73 -14.49 -6.71
N ASP A 69 -10.28 -13.27 -6.77
CA ASP A 69 -10.59 -12.42 -5.63
C ASP A 69 -12.10 -12.39 -5.33
N ALA A 70 -12.59 -13.44 -4.67
CA ALA A 70 -14.00 -13.54 -4.30
C ALA A 70 -14.50 -12.40 -3.40
N PRO A 71 -13.73 -11.86 -2.42
CA PRO A 71 -14.12 -10.67 -1.66
C PRO A 71 -14.37 -9.43 -2.51
N LEU A 72 -13.50 -9.13 -3.48
CA LEU A 72 -13.69 -7.98 -4.39
C LEU A 72 -14.95 -8.16 -5.24
N GLN A 73 -15.13 -9.33 -5.84
CA GLN A 73 -16.34 -9.64 -6.62
C GLN A 73 -17.61 -9.53 -5.75
N SER A 74 -17.54 -10.03 -4.51
CA SER A 74 -18.66 -9.95 -3.56
C SER A 74 -19.01 -8.51 -3.23
N PHE A 75 -18.02 -7.64 -3.00
CA PHE A 75 -18.26 -6.22 -2.76
C PHE A 75 -18.95 -5.55 -3.95
N LEU A 76 -18.43 -5.75 -5.16
CA LEU A 76 -19.04 -5.17 -6.37
C LEU A 76 -20.48 -5.63 -6.57
N ASN A 77 -20.79 -6.89 -6.29
CA ASN A 77 -22.12 -7.45 -6.46
C ASN A 77 -23.15 -6.99 -5.43
N HIS A 78 -22.72 -6.60 -4.22
CA HIS A 78 -23.65 -6.30 -3.13
C HIS A 78 -23.72 -4.82 -2.75
N TYR A 79 -22.67 -4.04 -3.02
CA TYR A 79 -22.60 -2.64 -2.60
C TYR A 79 -22.70 -1.64 -3.76
N VAL A 80 -22.56 -2.12 -5.00
CA VAL A 80 -22.57 -1.29 -6.19
C VAL A 80 -23.85 -1.55 -6.99
N PRO A 81 -24.50 -0.53 -7.58
CA PRO A 81 -25.64 -0.74 -8.46
C PRO A 81 -25.34 -1.76 -9.55
N LYS A 82 -26.33 -2.58 -9.89
CA LYS A 82 -26.13 -3.76 -10.75
C LYS A 82 -25.47 -3.42 -12.10
N GLU A 83 -25.95 -2.39 -12.77
CA GLU A 83 -25.45 -1.96 -14.07
C GLU A 83 -23.97 -1.51 -13.97
N VAL A 84 -23.66 -0.71 -12.97
CA VAL A 84 -22.28 -0.23 -12.68
C VAL A 84 -21.36 -1.41 -12.32
N SER A 85 -21.87 -2.33 -11.49
CA SER A 85 -21.11 -3.54 -11.09
C SER A 85 -20.75 -4.42 -12.28
N ILE A 86 -21.68 -4.59 -13.25
CA ILE A 86 -21.45 -5.37 -14.47
C ILE A 86 -20.32 -4.72 -15.30
N GLU A 87 -20.40 -3.41 -15.54
CA GLU A 87 -19.40 -2.68 -16.33
C GLU A 87 -18.01 -2.76 -15.68
N ILE A 88 -17.91 -2.45 -14.38
CA ILE A 88 -16.65 -2.57 -13.64
C ILE A 88 -16.11 -3.99 -13.69
N SER A 89 -16.95 -5.00 -13.43
CA SER A 89 -16.51 -6.40 -13.38
C SER A 89 -16.01 -6.91 -14.73
N GLN A 90 -16.63 -6.45 -15.83
CA GLN A 90 -16.22 -6.81 -17.18
C GLN A 90 -14.83 -6.25 -17.51
N ASP A 91 -14.58 -4.96 -17.21
CA ASP A 91 -13.29 -4.32 -17.41
C ASP A 91 -12.21 -4.96 -16.54
N LEU A 92 -12.48 -5.17 -15.24
CA LEU A 92 -11.52 -5.79 -14.32
C LEU A 92 -11.18 -7.23 -14.73
N LYS A 93 -12.13 -8.00 -15.29
CA LYS A 93 -11.88 -9.35 -15.81
C LYS A 93 -10.93 -9.31 -17.01
N GLN A 94 -11.15 -8.41 -17.95
CA GLN A 94 -10.29 -8.24 -19.13
C GLN A 94 -8.89 -7.76 -18.72
N PHE A 95 -8.84 -6.76 -17.86
CA PHE A 95 -7.57 -6.23 -17.33
C PHE A 95 -6.79 -7.29 -16.52
N GLY A 96 -7.48 -8.09 -15.71
CA GLY A 96 -6.88 -9.21 -14.99
C GLY A 96 -6.24 -10.24 -15.93
N GLN A 97 -6.82 -10.45 -17.13
CA GLN A 97 -6.20 -11.30 -18.15
C GLN A 97 -4.93 -10.66 -18.72
N ARG A 98 -4.94 -9.33 -18.95
CA ARG A 98 -3.74 -8.60 -19.40
C ARG A 98 -2.61 -8.65 -18.35
N ILE A 99 -2.97 -8.60 -17.07
CA ILE A 99 -1.98 -8.72 -15.99
C ILE A 99 -1.20 -10.02 -16.08
N ILE A 100 -1.87 -11.15 -16.23
CA ILE A 100 -1.19 -12.47 -16.25
C ILE A 100 -0.52 -12.79 -17.58
N ASN A 101 -0.96 -12.18 -18.69
CA ASN A 101 -0.40 -12.45 -20.01
C ASN A 101 0.79 -11.54 -20.35
N GLU A 102 0.91 -10.36 -19.73
CA GLU A 102 1.88 -9.34 -20.14
C GLU A 102 2.49 -8.60 -18.94
N ILE A 103 1.66 -8.02 -18.06
CA ILE A 103 2.10 -7.02 -17.08
C ILE A 103 3.00 -7.64 -16.01
N ASP A 104 2.71 -8.84 -15.53
CA ASP A 104 3.47 -9.48 -14.46
C ASP A 104 4.92 -9.80 -14.88
N ASP A 105 5.13 -10.22 -16.12
CA ASP A 105 6.46 -10.45 -16.67
C ASP A 105 7.21 -9.14 -16.95
N LEU A 106 6.54 -8.09 -17.44
CA LEU A 106 7.13 -6.76 -17.57
C LEU A 106 7.55 -6.18 -16.22
N GLY A 107 6.74 -6.39 -15.17
CA GLY A 107 7.10 -5.97 -13.81
C GLY A 107 8.37 -6.64 -13.30
N TRP A 108 8.54 -7.93 -13.59
CA TRP A 108 9.76 -8.66 -13.27
C TRP A 108 10.97 -8.15 -14.10
N GLU A 109 10.76 -7.83 -15.37
CA GLU A 109 11.81 -7.22 -16.22
C GLU A 109 12.28 -5.87 -15.66
N CYS A 110 11.36 -5.05 -15.11
CA CYS A 110 11.70 -3.80 -14.43
C CYS A 110 12.58 -4.02 -13.19
N GLU A 111 12.31 -5.07 -12.39
CA GLU A 111 13.11 -5.42 -11.21
C GLU A 111 14.54 -5.86 -11.61
N LEU A 112 14.67 -6.62 -12.69
CA LEU A 112 15.96 -7.13 -13.17
C LEU A 112 16.81 -6.06 -13.87
N ASN A 113 16.17 -5.02 -14.41
CA ASN A 113 16.83 -3.96 -15.17
C ASN A 113 16.55 -2.58 -14.55
N PRO A 114 17.09 -2.31 -13.35
CA PRO A 114 16.90 -1.04 -12.68
C PRO A 114 17.48 0.12 -13.51
N PRO A 115 16.96 1.35 -13.34
CA PRO A 115 17.46 2.51 -14.04
C PRO A 115 18.93 2.78 -13.72
N THR A 116 19.68 3.28 -14.71
CA THR A 116 21.06 3.71 -14.58
C THR A 116 21.20 5.16 -15.01
N LEU A 117 22.23 5.85 -14.52
CA LEU A 117 22.48 7.26 -14.79
C LEU A 117 23.92 7.45 -15.25
N GLU A 118 24.08 8.04 -16.43
CA GLU A 118 25.36 8.58 -16.89
C GLU A 118 25.33 10.10 -16.70
N THR A 119 26.10 10.60 -15.73
CA THR A 119 26.13 12.03 -15.41
C THR A 119 26.97 12.84 -16.41
N GLN A 120 28.01 12.20 -16.95
CA GLN A 120 28.95 12.82 -17.92
C GLN A 120 29.22 11.87 -19.06
N ASP A 121 29.41 12.40 -20.24
CA ASP A 121 29.94 11.65 -21.38
C ASP A 121 31.45 11.37 -21.21
N VAL A 122 32.01 10.58 -22.14
CA VAL A 122 33.43 10.20 -22.12
C VAL A 122 34.40 11.38 -22.25
N TRP A 123 33.94 12.56 -22.62
CA TRP A 123 34.71 13.78 -22.76
C TRP A 123 34.54 14.74 -21.58
N GLY A 124 33.79 14.32 -20.53
CA GLY A 124 33.55 15.13 -19.32
C GLY A 124 32.42 16.15 -19.46
N ARG A 125 31.65 16.14 -20.56
CA ARG A 125 30.47 16.99 -20.72
C ARG A 125 29.31 16.39 -19.90
N ARG A 126 28.63 17.22 -19.12
CA ARG A 126 27.45 16.79 -18.38
C ARG A 126 26.29 16.48 -19.34
N VAL A 127 25.71 15.30 -19.20
CA VAL A 127 24.60 14.81 -20.05
C VAL A 127 23.38 14.40 -19.24
N ASP A 128 23.55 13.94 -17.99
CA ASP A 128 22.49 13.44 -17.11
C ASP A 128 21.56 12.44 -17.82
N ASP A 129 22.15 11.47 -18.55
CA ASP A 129 21.41 10.48 -19.32
C ASP A 129 20.83 9.40 -18.40
N LEU A 130 19.53 9.52 -18.11
CA LEU A 130 18.76 8.55 -17.35
C LEU A 130 18.27 7.42 -18.26
N LYS A 131 18.86 6.24 -18.14
CA LYS A 131 18.48 5.04 -18.89
C LYS A 131 17.45 4.25 -18.10
N ILE A 132 16.30 4.02 -18.70
CA ILE A 132 15.20 3.20 -18.19
C ILE A 132 14.92 2.05 -19.15
N CYS A 133 14.57 0.87 -18.63
CA CYS A 133 14.33 -0.32 -19.44
C CYS A 133 13.06 -0.21 -20.32
N THR A 134 13.00 -1.05 -21.34
CA THR A 134 11.85 -1.10 -22.27
C THR A 134 10.57 -1.48 -21.55
N ALA A 135 10.63 -2.38 -20.56
CA ALA A 135 9.46 -2.78 -19.78
C ALA A 135 8.85 -1.59 -19.02
N TRP A 136 9.66 -0.71 -18.42
CA TRP A 136 9.19 0.51 -17.77
C TRP A 136 8.44 1.45 -18.75
N LYS A 137 8.98 1.61 -19.96
CA LYS A 137 8.32 2.40 -21.02
C LYS A 137 7.00 1.76 -21.46
N LYS A 138 6.94 0.43 -21.56
CA LYS A 138 5.68 -0.29 -21.85
C LYS A 138 4.64 -0.13 -20.73
N MET A 139 5.05 -0.13 -19.46
CA MET A 139 4.14 0.15 -18.33
C MET A 139 3.49 1.52 -18.45
N HIS A 140 4.22 2.53 -18.95
CA HIS A 140 3.65 3.85 -19.27
C HIS A 140 2.50 3.72 -20.27
N SER A 141 2.76 3.07 -21.41
CA SER A 141 1.75 2.91 -22.47
C SER A 141 0.53 2.15 -21.98
N ILE A 142 0.74 1.01 -21.30
CA ILE A 142 -0.33 0.20 -20.71
C ILE A 142 -1.17 1.03 -19.72
N SER A 143 -0.53 1.82 -18.89
CA SER A 143 -1.23 2.64 -17.89
C SER A 143 -2.13 3.70 -18.51
N ALA A 144 -1.70 4.30 -19.63
CA ALA A 144 -2.49 5.26 -20.40
C ALA A 144 -3.67 4.55 -21.09
N GLU A 145 -3.42 3.51 -21.87
CA GLU A 145 -4.43 2.72 -22.59
C GLU A 145 -5.53 2.21 -21.66
N GLU A 146 -5.14 1.64 -20.53
CA GLU A 146 -6.05 1.12 -19.51
C GLU A 146 -6.74 2.20 -18.68
N GLY A 147 -6.34 3.45 -18.84
CA GLY A 147 -6.94 4.59 -18.18
C GLY A 147 -6.79 4.56 -16.65
N LEU A 148 -5.64 4.06 -16.14
CA LEU A 148 -5.42 3.91 -14.70
C LEU A 148 -5.51 5.22 -13.91
N ILE A 149 -5.41 6.36 -14.59
CA ILE A 149 -5.70 7.69 -14.05
C ILE A 149 -7.00 8.24 -14.63
N ALA A 150 -7.18 8.12 -15.93
CA ALA A 150 -8.29 8.72 -16.67
C ALA A 150 -9.68 8.36 -16.11
N ILE A 151 -9.91 7.10 -15.74
CA ILE A 151 -11.21 6.56 -15.30
C ILE A 151 -11.86 7.45 -14.23
N SER A 152 -11.12 7.87 -13.22
CA SER A 152 -11.65 8.67 -12.12
C SER A 152 -12.01 10.11 -12.51
N TYR A 153 -11.40 10.63 -13.58
CA TYR A 153 -11.62 12.00 -14.07
C TYR A 153 -12.63 12.05 -15.23
N GLU A 154 -12.74 11.01 -16.04
CA GLU A 154 -13.79 10.84 -17.06
C GLU A 154 -15.20 10.76 -16.45
N ARG A 155 -15.33 10.24 -15.23
CA ARG A 155 -16.55 10.16 -14.42
C ARG A 155 -17.75 9.50 -15.11
N LYS A 156 -17.49 8.53 -16.00
CA LYS A 156 -18.54 7.83 -16.76
C LYS A 156 -19.52 7.07 -15.84
N LEU A 157 -19.04 6.64 -14.68
CA LEU A 157 -19.81 5.93 -13.65
C LEU A 157 -20.06 6.82 -12.42
N ASP A 158 -20.10 8.13 -12.60
CA ASP A 158 -20.28 9.09 -11.52
C ASP A 158 -19.23 8.91 -10.40
N TYR A 159 -19.60 8.96 -9.12
CA TYR A 159 -18.64 8.74 -8.01
C TYR A 159 -18.07 7.31 -7.96
N TRP A 160 -18.71 6.33 -8.60
CA TRP A 160 -18.21 4.97 -8.74
C TRP A 160 -16.98 4.86 -9.64
N SER A 161 -16.71 5.86 -10.48
CA SER A 161 -15.51 5.91 -11.31
C SER A 161 -14.22 5.89 -10.47
N ARG A 162 -14.22 6.52 -9.30
CA ARG A 162 -13.08 6.45 -8.36
C ARG A 162 -12.92 5.05 -7.78
N LEU A 163 -13.99 4.37 -7.42
CA LEU A 163 -13.95 2.97 -7.00
C LEU A 163 -13.39 2.07 -8.10
N HIS A 164 -13.88 2.23 -9.34
CA HIS A 164 -13.41 1.49 -10.50
C HIS A 164 -11.89 1.65 -10.70
N GLN A 165 -11.41 2.87 -10.73
CA GLN A 165 -9.98 3.18 -10.85
C GLN A 165 -9.15 2.54 -9.72
N ILE A 166 -9.61 2.63 -8.46
CA ILE A 166 -8.91 2.03 -7.32
C ILE A 166 -8.88 0.51 -7.40
N CYS A 167 -9.99 -0.15 -7.80
CA CYS A 167 -10.02 -1.60 -8.01
C CYS A 167 -9.03 -2.03 -9.11
N LYS A 168 -8.96 -1.28 -10.20
CA LYS A 168 -8.05 -1.55 -11.30
C LYS A 168 -6.58 -1.36 -10.89
N ALA A 169 -6.28 -0.25 -10.20
CA ALA A 169 -4.94 0.03 -9.68
C ALA A 169 -4.50 -0.96 -8.58
N TYR A 170 -5.43 -1.43 -7.74
CA TYR A 170 -5.20 -2.48 -6.74
C TYR A 170 -4.70 -3.79 -7.38
N MET A 171 -5.29 -4.20 -8.50
CA MET A 171 -4.86 -5.39 -9.23
C MET A 171 -3.51 -5.18 -9.96
N PHE A 172 -3.30 -3.99 -10.50
CA PHE A 172 -2.10 -3.62 -11.26
C PHE A 172 -0.85 -3.55 -10.40
N ASN A 173 -0.96 -2.93 -9.22
CA ASN A 173 0.17 -2.52 -8.39
C ASN A 173 1.20 -3.64 -8.13
N PRO A 174 0.82 -4.84 -7.60
CA PRO A 174 1.80 -5.85 -7.21
C PRO A 174 2.47 -6.57 -8.40
N SER A 175 2.06 -6.25 -9.64
CA SER A 175 2.61 -6.80 -10.87
C SER A 175 3.30 -5.76 -11.76
N SER A 176 3.33 -4.49 -11.34
CA SER A 176 3.71 -3.35 -12.19
C SER A 176 5.21 -3.01 -12.17
N GLY A 177 6.07 -3.77 -11.47
CA GLY A 177 7.45 -3.33 -11.22
C GLY A 177 7.52 -1.96 -10.53
N LEU A 178 6.46 -1.65 -9.78
CA LEU A 178 6.24 -0.38 -9.08
C LEU A 178 5.99 0.85 -9.98
N TYR A 179 5.57 0.64 -11.24
CA TYR A 179 5.09 1.75 -12.09
C TYR A 179 3.87 2.46 -11.46
N SER A 180 3.20 1.84 -10.51
CA SER A 180 2.15 2.45 -9.69
C SER A 180 2.58 3.68 -8.89
N CYS A 181 3.87 3.85 -8.59
CA CYS A 181 4.37 5.04 -7.87
C CYS A 181 4.25 6.32 -8.71
N PRO A 182 4.76 6.40 -9.96
CA PRO A 182 4.46 7.55 -10.84
C PRO A 182 2.96 7.78 -10.99
N LEU A 183 2.14 6.73 -11.11
CA LEU A 183 0.69 6.87 -11.23
C LEU A 183 0.05 7.50 -10.00
N ALA A 184 0.50 7.14 -8.79
CA ALA A 184 0.02 7.75 -7.55
C ALA A 184 0.27 9.27 -7.52
N MET A 185 1.48 9.66 -7.92
CA MET A 185 1.85 11.09 -8.00
C MET A 185 1.13 11.81 -9.15
N THR A 186 0.90 11.12 -10.26
CA THR A 186 0.14 11.65 -11.41
C THR A 186 -1.32 11.91 -11.05
N ASP A 187 -1.99 10.97 -10.37
CA ASP A 187 -3.35 11.16 -9.85
C ASP A 187 -3.40 12.31 -8.84
N GLY A 188 -2.43 12.36 -7.93
CA GLY A 188 -2.28 13.46 -6.97
C GLY A 188 -2.07 14.81 -7.64
N ALA A 189 -1.26 14.88 -8.67
CA ALA A 189 -1.00 16.11 -9.43
C ALA A 189 -2.25 16.56 -10.20
N ALA A 190 -2.93 15.66 -10.90
CA ALA A 190 -4.19 15.95 -11.59
C ALA A 190 -5.25 16.50 -10.62
N LYS A 191 -5.41 15.85 -9.44
CA LYS A 191 -6.31 16.34 -8.38
C LYS A 191 -5.92 17.71 -7.87
N THR A 192 -4.63 17.95 -7.68
CA THR A 192 -4.12 19.23 -7.17
C THR A 192 -4.35 20.36 -8.17
N ILE A 193 -4.05 20.12 -9.47
CA ILE A 193 -4.31 21.12 -10.54
C ILE A 193 -5.81 21.44 -10.61
N MET A 194 -6.68 20.43 -10.60
CA MET A 194 -8.13 20.61 -10.63
C MET A 194 -8.66 21.39 -9.41
N SER A 195 -8.01 21.25 -8.26
CA SER A 195 -8.40 21.90 -6.99
C SER A 195 -7.67 23.21 -6.72
N SER A 196 -6.76 23.64 -7.61
CA SER A 196 -5.98 24.87 -7.44
C SER A 196 -6.86 26.11 -7.51
N ASP A 197 -6.47 27.14 -6.78
CA ASP A 197 -7.12 28.46 -6.80
C ASP A 197 -6.99 29.07 -8.21
N LYS A 198 -8.14 29.26 -8.87
CA LYS A 198 -8.20 29.80 -10.23
C LYS A 198 -7.54 31.18 -10.36
N SER A 199 -7.56 32.00 -9.29
CA SER A 199 -6.92 33.31 -9.28
C SER A 199 -5.40 33.25 -9.37
N VAL A 200 -4.80 32.14 -8.88
CA VAL A 200 -3.34 31.93 -8.91
C VAL A 200 -2.87 31.37 -10.25
N VAL A 201 -3.65 30.41 -10.80
CA VAL A 201 -3.24 29.69 -12.01
C VAL A 201 -3.70 30.36 -13.30
N VAL A 202 -4.47 31.48 -13.23
CA VAL A 202 -5.07 32.16 -14.40
C VAL A 202 -4.01 32.66 -15.38
N GLU A 203 -2.89 33.18 -14.91
CA GLU A 203 -1.81 33.69 -15.75
C GLU A 203 -1.13 32.61 -16.60
N LYS A 204 -1.22 31.35 -16.17
CA LYS A 204 -0.67 30.16 -16.85
C LYS A 204 -1.75 29.12 -17.13
N LYS A 205 -2.97 29.57 -17.36
CA LYS A 205 -4.14 28.71 -17.56
C LYS A 205 -3.93 27.67 -18.66
N GLU A 206 -3.40 28.05 -19.79
CA GLU A 206 -3.17 27.14 -20.92
C GLU A 206 -2.18 26.01 -20.56
N PHE A 207 -1.13 26.36 -19.82
CA PHE A 207 -0.18 25.36 -19.34
C PHE A 207 -0.85 24.35 -18.40
N PHE A 208 -1.62 24.81 -17.40
CA PHE A 208 -2.25 23.93 -16.43
C PHE A 208 -3.39 23.09 -17.05
N GLU A 209 -4.14 23.64 -18.01
CA GLU A 209 -5.13 22.88 -18.77
C GLU A 209 -4.46 21.80 -19.63
N LYS A 210 -3.37 22.13 -20.33
CA LYS A 210 -2.56 21.16 -21.07
C LYS A 210 -2.01 20.07 -20.15
N ALA A 211 -1.41 20.46 -19.02
CA ALA A 211 -0.85 19.52 -18.05
C ALA A 211 -1.94 18.57 -17.51
N PHE A 212 -3.09 19.11 -17.10
CA PHE A 212 -4.21 18.29 -16.63
C PHE A 212 -4.68 17.30 -17.69
N ASN A 213 -4.96 17.77 -18.91
CA ASN A 213 -5.43 16.92 -19.99
C ASN A 213 -4.44 15.81 -20.35
N ASN A 214 -3.14 16.10 -20.29
CA ASN A 214 -2.11 15.09 -20.55
C ASN A 214 -1.96 14.11 -19.39
N LEU A 215 -2.07 14.53 -18.11
CA LEU A 215 -2.02 13.63 -16.96
C LEU A 215 -3.15 12.59 -16.96
N ILE A 216 -4.30 12.93 -17.54
CA ILE A 216 -5.46 12.03 -17.64
C ILE A 216 -5.64 11.43 -19.02
N SER A 217 -4.67 11.58 -19.94
CA SER A 217 -4.77 11.08 -21.31
C SER A 217 -4.72 9.55 -21.36
N ARG A 218 -5.55 8.96 -22.24
CA ARG A 218 -5.47 7.54 -22.60
C ARG A 218 -4.53 7.28 -23.79
N ASP A 219 -4.09 8.33 -24.48
CA ASP A 219 -3.14 8.24 -25.58
C ASP A 219 -1.71 8.17 -25.01
N PRO A 220 -0.98 7.05 -25.18
CA PRO A 220 0.38 6.93 -24.66
C PRO A 220 1.35 8.00 -25.14
N GLN A 221 1.11 8.58 -26.32
CA GLN A 221 1.97 9.62 -26.88
C GLN A 221 1.73 11.00 -26.23
N LYS A 222 0.56 11.20 -25.64
CA LYS A 222 0.16 12.44 -24.97
C LYS A 222 0.17 12.34 -23.46
N CYS A 223 0.13 11.11 -22.93
CA CYS A 223 0.06 10.87 -21.50
C CYS A 223 1.32 11.38 -20.80
N TRP A 224 1.12 12.19 -19.77
CA TRP A 224 2.16 12.67 -18.89
C TRP A 224 2.11 11.97 -17.55
N THR A 225 3.29 11.89 -16.92
CA THR A 225 3.42 11.52 -15.51
C THR A 225 3.92 12.70 -14.69
N SER A 226 3.69 12.64 -13.38
CA SER A 226 4.15 13.65 -12.42
C SER A 226 5.06 13.04 -11.37
N GLY A 227 6.12 13.77 -11.01
CA GLY A 227 6.86 13.60 -9.77
C GLY A 227 6.22 14.35 -8.60
N GLN A 228 6.63 13.98 -7.38
CA GLN A 228 6.34 14.68 -6.13
C GLN A 228 7.67 14.91 -5.40
N TRP A 229 8.28 16.10 -5.58
CA TRP A 229 9.64 16.38 -5.13
C TRP A 229 9.64 17.33 -3.93
N MET A 230 9.17 16.83 -2.77
CA MET A 230 9.05 17.62 -1.54
C MET A 230 10.27 17.49 -0.64
N THR A 231 10.78 16.26 -0.50
CA THR A 231 11.80 15.92 0.50
C THR A 231 13.16 16.53 0.15
N GLU A 232 13.80 17.11 1.16
CA GLU A 232 15.16 17.62 1.13
C GLU A 232 16.02 16.93 2.20
N LYS A 233 17.34 17.15 2.21
CA LYS A 233 18.27 16.51 3.17
C LYS A 233 17.86 16.76 4.62
N ARG A 234 17.40 17.96 4.93
CA ARG A 234 17.05 18.40 6.29
C ARG A 234 15.66 17.97 6.73
N GLY A 235 14.72 17.71 5.80
CA GLY A 235 13.33 17.44 6.15
C GLY A 235 12.64 16.45 5.20
N GLY A 236 12.30 15.28 5.75
CA GLY A 236 11.43 14.31 5.07
C GLY A 236 9.98 14.45 5.52
N SER A 237 9.69 14.19 6.80
CA SER A 237 8.35 14.33 7.39
C SER A 237 8.05 15.76 7.81
N ASP A 238 9.03 16.50 8.27
CA ASP A 238 8.92 17.92 8.62
C ASP A 238 9.25 18.83 7.43
N VAL A 239 8.41 18.74 6.39
CA VAL A 239 8.57 19.53 5.17
C VAL A 239 8.50 21.03 5.44
N ALA A 240 7.65 21.45 6.39
CA ALA A 240 7.43 22.86 6.69
C ALA A 240 8.71 23.58 7.16
N ASN A 241 9.48 22.93 8.03
CA ASN A 241 10.71 23.49 8.58
C ASN A 241 11.98 23.05 7.84
N GLY A 242 11.92 21.89 7.16
CA GLY A 242 13.06 21.27 6.51
C GLY A 242 13.30 21.68 5.05
N THR A 243 12.39 22.45 4.42
CA THR A 243 12.55 22.88 3.02
C THR A 243 13.44 24.13 2.94
N GLU A 244 14.56 24.00 2.23
CA GLU A 244 15.56 25.04 2.01
C GLU A 244 15.50 25.63 0.58
N THR A 245 14.82 24.94 -0.36
CA THR A 245 14.64 25.42 -1.74
C THR A 245 14.01 26.80 -1.76
N ILE A 246 14.62 27.72 -2.52
CA ILE A 246 14.13 29.08 -2.76
C ILE A 246 13.55 29.22 -4.17
N ALA A 247 12.64 30.15 -4.32
CA ALA A 247 12.02 30.56 -5.58
C ALA A 247 12.24 32.06 -5.79
N ILE A 248 12.94 32.44 -6.86
CA ILE A 248 13.20 33.82 -7.24
C ILE A 248 12.26 34.18 -8.39
N PRO A 249 11.45 35.24 -8.28
CA PRO A 249 10.62 35.71 -9.39
C PRO A 249 11.47 36.11 -10.64
N ASP A 250 11.03 35.66 -11.81
CA ASP A 250 11.66 36.01 -13.09
C ASP A 250 10.56 36.20 -14.16
N ASN A 251 10.12 37.45 -14.32
CA ASN A 251 8.97 37.80 -15.17
C ASN A 251 7.72 36.95 -14.82
N ASP A 252 7.27 36.14 -15.77
CA ASP A 252 6.04 35.33 -15.67
C ASP A 252 6.22 33.96 -14.99
N PHE A 253 7.41 33.66 -14.50
CA PHE A 253 7.73 32.39 -13.87
C PHE A 253 8.65 32.58 -12.67
N TYR A 254 9.08 31.50 -12.05
CA TYR A 254 10.03 31.50 -10.94
C TYR A 254 11.22 30.62 -11.28
N ARG A 255 12.38 30.99 -10.78
CA ARG A 255 13.57 30.14 -10.81
C ARG A 255 13.78 29.51 -9.45
N LEU A 256 13.80 28.18 -9.44
CA LEU A 256 14.03 27.39 -8.22
C LEU A 256 15.51 27.06 -8.07
N TYR A 257 16.01 27.23 -6.84
CA TYR A 257 17.34 26.84 -6.42
C TYR A 257 17.25 26.00 -5.15
N GLY A 258 17.79 24.77 -5.18
CA GLY A 258 17.71 23.87 -4.03
C GLY A 258 18.11 22.45 -4.35
N TYR A 259 18.14 21.60 -3.32
CA TYR A 259 18.57 20.22 -3.42
C TYR A 259 17.50 19.26 -2.94
N LYS A 260 16.92 18.50 -3.87
CA LYS A 260 15.89 17.50 -3.58
C LYS A 260 16.50 16.13 -3.35
N TRP A 261 15.98 15.38 -2.36
CA TRP A 261 16.67 14.21 -1.80
C TRP A 261 16.12 12.85 -2.25
N PHE A 262 14.81 12.66 -2.26
CA PHE A 262 14.13 11.45 -2.70
C PHE A 262 13.16 11.77 -3.82
N SER A 263 13.68 12.12 -5.00
CA SER A 263 12.89 12.53 -6.15
C SER A 263 12.55 11.32 -7.00
N SER A 264 11.43 10.64 -6.68
CA SER A 264 10.93 9.51 -7.46
C SER A 264 10.24 9.98 -8.75
N ALA A 265 10.13 9.07 -9.73
CA ALA A 265 9.70 9.37 -11.09
C ALA A 265 10.51 10.55 -11.66
N SER A 266 11.85 10.45 -11.58
CA SER A 266 12.74 11.47 -12.14
C SER A 266 12.74 11.49 -13.68
N ASP A 267 12.05 10.55 -14.30
CA ASP A 267 11.71 10.47 -15.73
C ASP A 267 10.37 11.14 -16.08
N ALA A 268 9.60 11.63 -15.10
CA ALA A 268 8.29 12.24 -15.31
C ALA A 268 8.35 13.54 -16.14
N ASN A 269 7.22 13.93 -16.74
CA ASN A 269 7.09 15.13 -17.55
C ASN A 269 7.01 16.40 -16.72
N ILE A 270 6.30 16.32 -15.58
CA ILE A 270 6.21 17.41 -14.61
C ILE A 270 6.52 16.94 -13.19
N ALA A 271 6.74 17.87 -12.29
CA ALA A 271 6.81 17.58 -10.86
C ALA A 271 6.17 18.70 -10.05
N LEU A 272 5.50 18.33 -8.95
CA LEU A 272 5.04 19.29 -7.95
C LEU A 272 6.08 19.39 -6.84
N THR A 273 6.40 20.62 -6.44
CA THR A 273 7.41 20.88 -5.40
C THR A 273 7.04 22.07 -4.53
N LEU A 274 7.78 22.27 -3.46
CA LEU A 274 7.63 23.39 -2.53
C LEU A 274 8.92 24.20 -2.47
N ALA A 275 8.77 25.52 -2.39
CA ALA A 275 9.88 26.46 -2.22
C ALA A 275 9.44 27.70 -1.43
N ARG A 276 10.41 28.44 -0.92
CA ARG A 276 10.20 29.76 -0.27
C ARG A 276 10.44 30.86 -1.31
N ILE A 277 9.48 31.73 -1.49
CA ILE A 277 9.66 32.90 -2.37
C ILE A 277 10.59 33.89 -1.64
N VAL A 278 11.64 34.33 -2.34
CA VAL A 278 12.58 35.35 -1.87
C VAL A 278 12.68 36.48 -2.88
N GLN A 279 12.69 37.70 -2.39
CA GLN A 279 12.99 38.88 -3.18
C GLN A 279 14.46 39.25 -2.90
N ASN A 280 15.25 39.52 -3.97
CA ASN A 280 16.63 40.01 -3.90
C ASN A 280 17.69 39.04 -3.30
N SER A 281 17.60 37.74 -3.55
CA SER A 281 18.64 36.74 -3.16
C SER A 281 19.01 36.73 -1.65
N GLU A 282 18.24 37.35 -0.79
CA GLU A 282 18.45 37.30 0.66
C GLU A 282 18.07 35.92 1.21
N VAL A 283 18.86 35.43 2.16
CA VAL A 283 18.56 34.15 2.84
C VAL A 283 17.18 34.25 3.51
N PRO A 284 16.22 33.38 3.16
CA PRO A 284 14.89 33.49 3.74
C PRO A 284 14.94 33.35 5.24
N LYS A 285 14.38 34.30 5.97
CA LYS A 285 14.01 34.06 7.37
C LYS A 285 12.94 32.96 7.36
N ASN A 286 12.97 32.02 8.30
CA ASN A 286 11.97 30.94 8.44
C ASN A 286 10.50 31.44 8.53
N GLU A 287 10.28 32.71 8.52
CA GLU A 287 8.98 33.39 8.61
C GLU A 287 8.17 33.35 7.30
N THR A 288 8.82 33.18 6.13
CA THR A 288 8.07 33.05 4.87
C THR A 288 7.56 31.62 4.69
N GLY A 289 6.23 31.45 4.60
CA GLY A 289 5.61 30.16 4.37
C GLY A 289 6.02 29.55 3.02
N LEU A 290 5.85 28.22 2.92
CA LEU A 290 6.13 27.50 1.66
C LEU A 290 5.04 27.78 0.62
N THR A 291 5.44 27.94 -0.63
CA THR A 291 4.57 28.08 -1.81
C THR A 291 4.74 26.85 -2.71
N MET A 292 3.66 26.42 -3.34
CA MET A 292 3.67 25.27 -4.24
C MET A 292 3.93 25.68 -5.68
N PHE A 293 4.79 24.92 -6.34
CA PHE A 293 5.19 25.13 -7.74
C PHE A 293 5.02 23.85 -8.56
N CYS A 294 4.71 24.03 -9.84
CA CYS A 294 4.81 23.02 -10.88
C CYS A 294 6.05 23.26 -11.73
N VAL A 295 6.82 22.22 -11.95
CA VAL A 295 8.03 22.22 -12.77
C VAL A 295 7.80 21.34 -13.99
N GLU A 296 8.04 21.83 -15.20
CA GLU A 296 8.30 20.95 -16.35
C GLU A 296 9.72 20.41 -16.19
N THR A 297 9.89 19.09 -16.25
CA THR A 297 11.20 18.49 -16.01
C THR A 297 12.16 18.67 -17.18
N ARG A 298 11.62 18.88 -18.38
CA ARG A 298 12.37 19.09 -19.61
C ARG A 298 11.82 20.29 -20.39
N ASN A 299 12.69 20.94 -21.13
CA ASN A 299 12.33 21.99 -22.07
C ASN A 299 11.81 21.41 -23.41
N SER A 300 11.47 22.25 -24.36
CA SER A 300 10.99 21.87 -25.70
C SER A 300 11.99 21.08 -26.53
N GLU A 301 13.28 21.16 -26.21
CA GLU A 301 14.37 20.43 -26.87
C GLU A 301 14.62 19.06 -26.21
N GLY A 302 13.85 18.70 -25.17
CA GLY A 302 14.02 17.45 -24.42
C GLY A 302 15.16 17.47 -23.40
N GLN A 303 15.84 18.61 -23.22
CA GLN A 303 16.89 18.78 -22.21
C GLN A 303 16.27 19.04 -20.84
N PHE A 304 16.96 18.67 -19.77
CA PHE A 304 16.52 18.99 -18.42
C PHE A 304 16.41 20.50 -18.19
N ASN A 305 15.33 20.92 -17.56
CA ASN A 305 15.02 22.32 -17.24
C ASN A 305 15.87 22.82 -16.06
N ASN A 306 17.16 23.05 -16.29
CA ASN A 306 18.12 23.43 -15.25
C ASN A 306 18.05 22.54 -14.00
N ILE A 307 17.84 21.24 -14.22
CA ILE A 307 17.85 20.18 -13.22
C ILE A 307 19.05 19.32 -13.48
N GLN A 308 19.86 19.10 -12.45
CA GLN A 308 20.99 18.19 -12.51
C GLN A 308 20.68 16.94 -11.71
N MET A 309 20.77 15.77 -12.34
CA MET A 309 20.71 14.47 -11.62
C MET A 309 22.05 14.19 -10.99
N VAL A 310 22.13 14.25 -9.66
CA VAL A 310 23.38 14.03 -8.95
C VAL A 310 23.70 12.55 -8.87
N LYS A 311 22.73 11.73 -8.49
CA LYS A 311 22.82 10.26 -8.48
C LYS A 311 21.47 9.60 -8.30
N LEU A 312 21.35 8.32 -8.65
CA LEU A 312 20.24 7.47 -8.30
C LEU A 312 20.41 6.85 -6.91
N LYS A 313 19.30 6.66 -6.21
CA LYS A 313 19.28 6.01 -4.88
C LYS A 313 19.41 4.49 -5.01
N ASN A 314 20.33 3.90 -4.27
CA ASN A 314 20.36 2.46 -4.05
C ASN A 314 19.30 2.09 -2.99
N LYS A 315 18.35 1.23 -3.34
CA LYS A 315 17.15 0.97 -2.54
C LYS A 315 16.99 -0.51 -2.21
N LEU A 316 16.36 -0.82 -1.09
CA LEU A 316 16.01 -2.20 -0.71
C LEU A 316 15.10 -2.85 -1.77
N GLY A 317 14.00 -2.21 -2.09
CA GLY A 317 13.00 -2.57 -3.10
C GLY A 317 12.73 -1.40 -4.03
N THR A 318 11.65 -1.47 -4.79
CA THR A 318 11.25 -0.43 -5.74
C THR A 318 12.34 -0.12 -6.78
N ARG A 319 13.07 -1.16 -7.19
CA ARG A 319 14.31 -0.98 -7.96
C ARG A 319 14.07 -0.44 -9.36
N GLY A 320 12.97 -0.82 -10.02
CA GLY A 320 12.59 -0.32 -11.34
C GLY A 320 12.25 1.18 -11.37
N LEU A 321 11.87 1.76 -10.23
CA LEU A 321 11.49 3.18 -10.11
C LEU A 321 12.74 4.07 -10.05
N PRO A 322 12.96 5.01 -11.00
CA PRO A 322 14.05 5.99 -10.91
C PRO A 322 13.77 6.96 -9.76
N THR A 323 14.66 6.95 -8.76
CA THR A 323 14.62 7.86 -7.61
C THR A 323 15.98 8.52 -7.47
N ALA A 324 16.03 9.83 -7.65
CA ALA A 324 17.26 10.60 -7.75
C ALA A 324 17.44 11.62 -6.61
N GLU A 325 18.68 12.04 -6.42
CA GLU A 325 19.03 13.33 -5.83
C GLU A 325 19.13 14.34 -6.96
N LEU A 326 18.40 15.46 -6.81
CA LEU A 326 18.34 16.50 -7.84
C LEU A 326 18.83 17.84 -7.29
N LEU A 327 19.71 18.48 -8.04
CA LEU A 327 20.06 19.89 -7.85
C LEU A 327 19.22 20.72 -8.81
N LEU A 328 18.40 21.61 -8.27
CA LEU A 328 17.68 22.65 -9.02
C LEU A 328 18.58 23.88 -9.07
N ASP A 329 19.02 24.27 -10.27
CA ASP A 329 19.95 25.39 -10.48
C ASP A 329 19.36 26.41 -11.46
N GLY A 330 18.37 27.16 -10.98
CA GLY A 330 17.59 28.08 -11.81
C GLY A 330 16.46 27.37 -12.58
N CYS A 331 15.93 26.28 -12.05
CA CYS A 331 14.84 25.51 -12.64
C CYS A 331 13.58 26.35 -12.81
N ILE A 332 13.05 26.44 -14.03
CA ILE A 332 11.84 27.21 -14.34
C ILE A 332 10.62 26.51 -13.75
N ALA A 333 9.78 27.26 -13.04
CA ALA A 333 8.61 26.75 -12.36
C ALA A 333 7.44 27.74 -12.37
N TYR A 334 6.22 27.20 -12.33
CA TYR A 334 4.98 27.96 -12.30
C TYR A 334 4.31 27.86 -10.92
N LYS A 335 3.95 29.00 -10.35
CA LYS A 335 3.27 29.07 -9.05
C LYS A 335 1.87 28.45 -9.12
N MET A 336 1.54 27.56 -8.16
CA MET A 336 0.26 26.85 -8.08
C MET A 336 -0.57 27.15 -6.85
N SER A 337 -0.01 27.83 -5.85
CA SER A 337 -0.73 28.21 -4.64
C SER A 337 -0.53 29.69 -4.34
N GLN A 338 -1.41 30.27 -3.53
CA GLN A 338 -1.11 31.53 -2.89
C GLN A 338 0.20 31.44 -2.11
N GLU A 339 0.92 32.53 -1.97
CA GLU A 339 2.18 32.60 -1.26
C GLU A 339 2.01 32.16 0.19
N GLY A 340 2.93 31.31 0.69
CA GLY A 340 2.86 30.75 2.01
C GLY A 340 1.77 29.66 2.22
N ARG A 341 0.95 29.35 1.22
CA ARG A 341 -0.14 28.36 1.33
C ARG A 341 0.18 26.99 0.70
N GLY A 342 1.42 26.74 0.34
CA GLY A 342 1.85 25.52 -0.35
C GLY A 342 1.54 24.24 0.42
N ILE A 343 1.73 24.23 1.74
CA ILE A 343 1.41 23.07 2.59
C ILE A 343 -0.08 22.74 2.57
N ALA A 344 -0.95 23.75 2.58
CA ALA A 344 -2.39 23.52 2.48
C ALA A 344 -2.77 22.97 1.10
N SER A 345 -2.18 23.50 0.04
CA SER A 345 -2.47 23.11 -1.35
C SER A 345 -1.98 21.71 -1.68
N ILE A 346 -0.79 21.31 -1.21
CA ILE A 346 -0.24 19.96 -1.45
C ILE A 346 -1.01 18.85 -0.72
N SER A 347 -1.85 19.19 0.24
CA SER A 347 -2.65 18.19 0.97
C SER A 347 -3.59 17.39 0.04
N HIS A 348 -4.04 17.97 -1.08
CA HIS A 348 -4.84 17.25 -2.08
C HIS A 348 -4.06 16.09 -2.69
N MET A 349 -2.79 16.33 -3.04
CA MET A 349 -1.87 15.31 -3.54
C MET A 349 -1.63 14.23 -2.48
N LEU A 350 -1.25 14.64 -1.25
CA LEU A 350 -0.94 13.70 -0.17
C LEU A 350 -2.11 12.79 0.21
N ASN A 351 -3.34 13.29 0.18
CA ASN A 351 -4.52 12.45 0.45
C ASN A 351 -4.73 11.39 -0.64
N THR A 352 -4.53 11.75 -1.91
CA THR A 352 -4.63 10.82 -3.04
C THR A 352 -3.53 9.76 -2.98
N THR A 353 -2.27 10.17 -2.78
CA THR A 353 -1.13 9.22 -2.71
C THR A 353 -1.20 8.28 -1.52
N ARG A 354 -1.81 8.68 -0.39
CA ARG A 354 -2.09 7.79 0.75
C ARG A 354 -3.10 6.69 0.41
N VAL A 355 -4.10 6.97 -0.41
CA VAL A 355 -5.03 5.96 -0.91
C VAL A 355 -4.30 4.98 -1.83
N HIS A 356 -3.46 5.49 -2.74
CA HIS A 356 -2.59 4.65 -3.58
C HIS A 356 -1.62 3.80 -2.76
N ASN A 357 -1.07 4.32 -1.67
CA ASN A 357 -0.26 3.52 -0.74
C ASN A 357 -1.05 2.37 -0.11
N SER A 358 -2.30 2.61 0.25
CA SER A 358 -3.15 1.60 0.87
C SER A 358 -3.59 0.54 -0.14
N LEU A 359 -3.95 0.92 -1.37
CA LEU A 359 -4.27 -0.06 -2.42
C LEU A 359 -3.05 -0.92 -2.79
N SER A 360 -1.84 -0.34 -2.78
CA SER A 360 -0.59 -1.09 -2.93
C SER A 360 -0.45 -2.14 -1.85
N SER A 361 -0.59 -1.72 -0.60
CA SER A 361 -0.48 -2.60 0.57
C SER A 361 -1.44 -3.78 0.49
N VAL A 362 -2.73 -3.52 0.20
CA VAL A 362 -3.75 -4.57 0.09
C VAL A 362 -3.52 -5.45 -1.15
N GLY A 363 -3.05 -4.86 -2.26
CA GLY A 363 -2.69 -5.59 -3.48
C GLY A 363 -1.57 -6.61 -3.25
N TYR A 364 -0.50 -6.22 -2.56
CA TYR A 364 0.59 -7.14 -2.19
C TYR A 364 0.11 -8.27 -1.27
N MET A 365 -0.73 -7.97 -0.25
CA MET A 365 -1.35 -9.01 0.58
C MET A 365 -2.12 -10.01 -0.28
N ARG A 366 -2.95 -9.54 -1.21
CA ARG A 366 -3.74 -10.39 -2.08
C ARG A 366 -2.87 -11.25 -3.00
N LYS A 367 -1.86 -10.68 -3.63
CA LYS A 367 -0.99 -11.41 -4.55
C LYS A 367 -0.26 -12.56 -3.85
N ILE A 368 0.40 -12.29 -2.72
CA ILE A 368 1.12 -13.34 -1.99
C ILE A 368 0.18 -14.45 -1.53
N LEU A 369 -1.02 -14.09 -1.05
CA LEU A 369 -2.02 -15.05 -0.61
C LEU A 369 -2.55 -15.92 -1.76
N LEU A 370 -2.78 -15.36 -2.96
CA LEU A 370 -3.18 -16.13 -4.13
C LEU A 370 -2.10 -17.16 -4.52
N LEU A 371 -0.84 -16.75 -4.52
CA LEU A 371 0.29 -17.64 -4.80
C LEU A 371 0.44 -18.72 -3.72
N SER A 372 0.32 -18.37 -2.44
CA SER A 372 0.39 -19.32 -1.33
C SER A 372 -0.74 -20.35 -1.37
N ARG A 373 -1.96 -19.93 -1.74
CA ARG A 373 -3.12 -20.84 -1.92
C ARG A 373 -2.88 -21.85 -3.04
N ASP A 374 -2.38 -21.41 -4.18
CA ASP A 374 -2.10 -22.29 -5.31
C ASP A 374 -0.98 -23.28 -4.96
N TYR A 375 0.12 -22.79 -4.36
CA TYR A 375 1.23 -23.61 -3.94
C TYR A 375 0.82 -24.66 -2.90
N SER A 376 -0.02 -24.31 -1.93
CA SER A 376 -0.47 -25.22 -0.89
C SER A 376 -1.22 -26.45 -1.42
N ARG A 377 -1.86 -26.34 -2.58
CA ARG A 377 -2.57 -27.42 -3.28
C ARG A 377 -1.63 -28.34 -4.06
N LYS A 378 -0.43 -27.87 -4.37
CA LYS A 378 0.56 -28.56 -5.22
C LYS A 378 1.69 -29.19 -4.42
N ARG A 379 2.13 -28.49 -3.36
CA ARG A 379 3.26 -28.96 -2.54
C ARG A 379 2.85 -30.10 -1.62
N VAL A 380 3.51 -31.23 -1.79
CA VAL A 380 3.39 -32.40 -0.89
C VAL A 380 4.57 -32.38 0.07
N ALA A 381 4.28 -32.43 1.37
CA ALA A 381 5.26 -32.61 2.45
C ALA A 381 4.67 -33.49 3.53
N PHE A 382 5.48 -34.31 4.18
CA PHE A 382 5.03 -35.26 5.21
C PHE A 382 3.87 -36.18 4.75
N GLY A 383 3.88 -36.55 3.45
CA GLY A 383 2.94 -37.51 2.88
C GLY A 383 1.58 -36.95 2.47
N ARG A 384 1.37 -35.63 2.54
CA ARG A 384 0.11 -34.95 2.14
C ARG A 384 0.37 -33.58 1.58
N THR A 385 -0.62 -33.00 0.87
CA THR A 385 -0.53 -31.61 0.40
C THR A 385 -0.51 -30.65 1.60
N LEU A 386 0.08 -29.46 1.42
CA LEU A 386 0.05 -28.43 2.45
C LEU A 386 -1.38 -27.99 2.78
N SER A 387 -2.28 -28.01 1.77
CA SER A 387 -3.71 -27.70 1.96
C SER A 387 -4.46 -28.71 2.84
N GLU A 388 -3.94 -29.92 3.03
CA GLU A 388 -4.46 -30.91 3.95
C GLU A 388 -3.85 -30.78 5.37
N THR A 389 -2.96 -29.83 5.59
CA THR A 389 -2.29 -29.61 6.86
C THR A 389 -3.03 -28.53 7.67
N PRO A 390 -3.71 -28.86 8.79
CA PRO A 390 -4.57 -27.90 9.51
C PRO A 390 -3.84 -26.66 9.99
N LEU A 391 -2.60 -26.79 10.49
CA LEU A 391 -1.80 -25.65 10.95
C LEU A 391 -1.48 -24.69 9.79
N HIS A 392 -1.07 -25.22 8.63
CA HIS A 392 -0.79 -24.42 7.44
C HIS A 392 -2.04 -23.67 6.97
N MET A 393 -3.18 -24.34 6.90
CA MET A 393 -4.45 -23.71 6.49
C MET A 393 -4.93 -22.66 7.48
N ARG A 394 -4.62 -22.82 8.79
CA ARG A 394 -4.92 -21.81 9.80
C ARG A 394 -4.13 -20.53 9.55
N ILE A 395 -2.85 -20.62 9.19
CA ILE A 395 -2.03 -19.45 8.85
C ILE A 395 -2.56 -18.75 7.61
N LEU A 396 -2.85 -19.48 6.53
CA LEU A 396 -3.48 -18.89 5.33
C LEU A 396 -4.84 -18.25 5.65
N SER A 397 -5.63 -18.83 6.55
CA SER A 397 -6.89 -18.23 7.00
C SER A 397 -6.67 -16.92 7.73
N ASN A 398 -5.65 -16.79 8.58
CA ASN A 398 -5.32 -15.56 9.28
C ASN A 398 -4.93 -14.45 8.28
N MET A 399 -4.09 -14.79 7.30
CA MET A 399 -3.72 -13.88 6.21
C MET A 399 -4.93 -13.44 5.39
N GLU A 400 -5.85 -14.36 5.08
CA GLU A 400 -7.08 -14.05 4.33
C GLU A 400 -8.00 -13.12 5.13
N ILE A 401 -8.21 -13.36 6.43
CA ILE A 401 -9.04 -12.52 7.31
C ILE A 401 -8.51 -11.08 7.34
N GLU A 402 -7.20 -10.92 7.54
CA GLU A 402 -6.55 -9.60 7.54
C GLU A 402 -6.70 -8.89 6.18
N THR A 403 -6.48 -9.63 5.09
CA THR A 403 -6.60 -9.11 3.72
C THR A 403 -8.03 -8.67 3.41
N ARG A 404 -9.06 -9.43 3.82
CA ARG A 404 -10.48 -9.08 3.64
C ARG A 404 -10.84 -7.81 4.39
N GLY A 405 -10.44 -7.71 5.66
CA GLY A 405 -10.68 -6.53 6.47
C GLY A 405 -10.05 -5.27 5.87
N SER A 406 -8.80 -5.37 5.48
CA SER A 406 -8.05 -4.30 4.82
C SER A 406 -8.66 -3.89 3.47
N LEU A 407 -9.15 -4.86 2.69
CA LEU A 407 -9.83 -4.60 1.41
C LEU A 407 -11.15 -3.85 1.62
N LEU A 408 -11.99 -4.27 2.57
CA LEU A 408 -13.25 -3.57 2.85
C LEU A 408 -13.02 -2.13 3.30
N LEU A 409 -12.01 -1.89 4.13
CA LEU A 409 -11.61 -0.53 4.53
C LEU A 409 -11.18 0.31 3.31
N LEU A 410 -10.36 -0.24 2.42
CA LEU A 410 -9.94 0.42 1.19
C LEU A 410 -11.13 0.78 0.30
N LEU A 411 -12.03 -0.17 0.04
CA LEU A 411 -13.19 0.03 -0.83
C LEU A 411 -14.18 1.05 -0.23
N LYS A 412 -14.38 1.04 1.08
CA LYS A 412 -15.19 2.06 1.78
C LYS A 412 -14.61 3.46 1.60
N VAL A 413 -13.29 3.62 1.79
CA VAL A 413 -12.61 4.90 1.58
C VAL A 413 -12.66 5.33 0.11
N ALA A 414 -12.55 4.38 -0.83
CA ALA A 414 -12.67 4.65 -2.27
C ALA A 414 -14.04 5.26 -2.64
N VAL A 415 -15.11 4.72 -2.10
CA VAL A 415 -16.47 5.26 -2.31
C VAL A 415 -16.60 6.66 -1.70
N LEU A 416 -16.15 6.85 -0.46
CA LEU A 416 -16.15 8.16 0.20
C LEU A 416 -15.34 9.20 -0.58
N LEU A 417 -14.19 8.80 -1.13
CA LEU A 417 -13.34 9.68 -1.94
C LEU A 417 -14.05 10.09 -3.24
N GLY A 418 -14.67 9.13 -3.94
CA GLY A 418 -15.44 9.41 -5.16
C GLY A 418 -16.57 10.41 -4.93
N LYS A 419 -17.35 10.23 -3.87
CA LYS A 419 -18.40 11.17 -3.46
C LYS A 419 -17.83 12.55 -3.10
N ASN A 420 -16.70 12.58 -2.36
CA ASN A 420 -16.04 13.83 -1.99
C ASN A 420 -15.56 14.62 -3.20
N GLU A 421 -15.10 13.95 -4.23
CA GLU A 421 -14.63 14.58 -5.47
C GLU A 421 -15.73 15.24 -6.28
N LEU A 422 -16.97 14.75 -6.12
CA LEU A 422 -18.17 15.37 -6.72
C LEU A 422 -18.84 16.38 -5.79
N GLY A 423 -18.36 16.53 -4.55
CA GLY A 423 -18.96 17.46 -3.58
C GLY A 423 -20.30 16.99 -3.00
N ILE A 424 -20.66 15.70 -3.14
CA ILE A 424 -21.94 15.12 -2.70
C ILE A 424 -21.87 14.42 -1.34
N ASN A 425 -20.70 14.40 -0.70
CA ASN A 425 -20.55 13.88 0.66
C ASN A 425 -21.37 14.68 1.66
N SER A 426 -22.05 13.98 2.58
CA SER A 426 -22.58 14.60 3.80
C SER A 426 -21.45 15.17 4.68
N ALA A 427 -21.80 15.97 5.67
CA ALA A 427 -20.82 16.48 6.64
C ALA A 427 -20.13 15.32 7.39
N ASP A 428 -20.91 14.33 7.86
CA ASP A 428 -20.38 13.15 8.52
C ASP A 428 -19.44 12.33 7.60
N GLU A 429 -19.78 12.15 6.31
CA GLU A 429 -18.92 11.44 5.36
C GLU A 429 -17.58 12.17 5.10
N ARG A 430 -17.57 13.51 5.07
CA ARG A 430 -16.33 14.28 4.95
C ARG A 430 -15.42 14.12 6.17
N LEU A 431 -16.01 14.18 7.36
CA LEU A 431 -15.29 13.98 8.62
C LEU A 431 -14.75 12.55 8.73
N LEU A 432 -15.56 11.57 8.34
CA LEU A 432 -15.19 10.16 8.31
C LEU A 432 -14.00 9.93 7.35
N LEU A 433 -14.06 10.46 6.12
CA LEU A 433 -12.97 10.36 5.15
C LEU A 433 -11.68 10.99 5.68
N ARG A 434 -11.76 12.15 6.34
CA ARG A 434 -10.61 12.84 6.92
C ARG A 434 -9.92 12.01 8.02
N LEU A 435 -10.70 11.30 8.84
CA LEU A 435 -10.19 10.43 9.90
C LEU A 435 -9.65 9.10 9.34
N LEU A 436 -10.42 8.47 8.43
CA LEU A 436 -10.06 7.15 7.90
C LEU A 436 -8.83 7.17 7.00
N SER A 437 -8.55 8.27 6.30
CA SER A 437 -7.40 8.37 5.38
C SER A 437 -6.06 8.02 6.04
N PRO A 438 -5.63 8.68 7.13
CA PRO A 438 -4.40 8.31 7.84
C PRO A 438 -4.51 6.97 8.57
N VAL A 439 -5.68 6.62 9.14
CA VAL A 439 -5.93 5.33 9.81
C VAL A 439 -5.73 4.17 8.83
N MET A 440 -6.34 4.23 7.65
CA MET A 440 -6.19 3.21 6.60
C MET A 440 -4.74 3.06 6.17
N LYS A 441 -4.06 4.19 5.89
CA LYS A 441 -2.67 4.18 5.41
C LYS A 441 -1.73 3.51 6.41
N LEU A 442 -1.76 3.91 7.66
CA LEU A 442 -0.84 3.35 8.66
C LEU A 442 -1.10 1.86 8.92
N TYR A 443 -2.38 1.47 8.98
CA TYR A 443 -2.78 0.11 9.31
C TYR A 443 -2.44 -0.85 8.18
N THR A 444 -2.96 -0.59 6.96
CA THR A 444 -2.76 -1.48 5.81
C THR A 444 -1.29 -1.66 5.48
N ALA A 445 -0.46 -0.60 5.58
CA ALA A 445 0.96 -0.68 5.30
C ALA A 445 1.71 -1.62 6.26
N LYS A 446 1.36 -1.60 7.55
CA LYS A 446 1.98 -2.50 8.54
C LYS A 446 1.49 -3.93 8.42
N GLN A 447 0.18 -4.12 8.18
CA GLN A 447 -0.37 -5.46 7.99
C GLN A 447 0.15 -6.11 6.71
N ALA A 448 0.37 -5.33 5.65
CA ALA A 448 0.92 -5.85 4.40
C ALA A 448 2.32 -6.43 4.57
N ILE A 449 3.19 -5.78 5.35
CA ILE A 449 4.51 -6.33 5.67
C ILE A 449 4.38 -7.67 6.40
N ALA A 450 3.51 -7.74 7.41
CA ALA A 450 3.29 -8.96 8.18
C ALA A 450 2.72 -10.10 7.31
N VAL A 451 1.67 -9.82 6.52
CA VAL A 451 1.03 -10.82 5.65
C VAL A 451 1.97 -11.30 4.55
N VAL A 452 2.75 -10.39 3.93
CA VAL A 452 3.70 -10.79 2.88
C VAL A 452 4.85 -11.59 3.47
N SER A 453 5.38 -11.22 4.64
CA SER A 453 6.43 -11.98 5.33
C SER A 453 5.96 -13.40 5.65
N GLU A 454 4.79 -13.55 6.29
CA GLU A 454 4.17 -14.84 6.56
C GLU A 454 3.93 -15.65 5.27
N GLY A 455 3.51 -14.95 4.21
CA GLY A 455 3.31 -15.56 2.90
C GLY A 455 4.58 -16.16 2.31
N LEU A 456 5.74 -15.50 2.47
CA LEU A 456 7.03 -16.07 2.03
C LEU A 456 7.36 -17.37 2.76
N GLU A 457 7.07 -17.46 4.06
CA GLU A 457 7.29 -18.67 4.85
C GLU A 457 6.49 -19.86 4.33
N THR A 458 5.31 -19.63 3.74
CA THR A 458 4.46 -20.70 3.19
C THR A 458 5.13 -21.47 2.05
N PHE A 459 6.17 -20.90 1.43
CA PHE A 459 6.95 -21.53 0.35
C PHE A 459 8.21 -22.25 0.86
N GLY A 460 8.51 -22.18 2.16
CA GLY A 460 9.77 -22.66 2.71
C GLY A 460 10.96 -21.94 2.09
N GLY A 461 12.05 -22.66 1.80
CA GLY A 461 13.27 -22.06 1.23
C GLY A 461 13.06 -21.29 -0.06
N GLN A 462 12.08 -21.66 -0.88
CA GLN A 462 11.76 -20.94 -2.14
C GLN A 462 11.24 -19.52 -1.90
N GLY A 463 10.60 -19.25 -0.77
CA GLY A 463 10.17 -17.91 -0.37
C GLY A 463 11.34 -16.93 -0.19
N TYR A 464 12.57 -17.42 -0.05
CA TYR A 464 13.78 -16.61 0.17
C TYR A 464 14.65 -16.47 -1.08
N MET A 465 14.39 -17.28 -2.12
CA MET A 465 15.18 -17.30 -3.34
C MET A 465 14.70 -16.22 -4.32
N GLU A 466 15.61 -15.37 -4.79
CA GLU A 466 15.32 -14.23 -5.68
C GLU A 466 14.65 -14.66 -7.00
N ASP A 467 15.11 -15.75 -7.60
CA ASP A 467 14.59 -16.30 -8.86
C ASP A 467 13.16 -16.82 -8.76
N SER A 468 12.64 -17.04 -7.53
CA SER A 468 11.23 -17.34 -7.30
C SER A 468 10.30 -16.15 -7.56
N ARG A 469 10.81 -14.93 -7.67
CA ARG A 469 10.10 -13.64 -7.74
C ARG A 469 9.32 -13.29 -6.44
N LEU A 470 9.41 -14.11 -5.38
CA LEU A 470 8.67 -13.88 -4.14
C LEU A 470 9.30 -12.80 -3.25
N PRO A 471 10.63 -12.77 -3.03
CA PRO A 471 11.27 -11.78 -2.16
C PRO A 471 11.02 -10.33 -2.55
N VAL A 472 10.81 -10.04 -3.85
CA VAL A 472 10.53 -8.67 -4.32
C VAL A 472 9.27 -8.11 -3.69
N LEU A 473 8.24 -8.96 -3.45
CA LEU A 473 6.99 -8.52 -2.82
C LEU A 473 7.23 -7.96 -1.41
N LEU A 474 8.12 -8.60 -0.62
CA LEU A 474 8.45 -8.12 0.72
C LEU A 474 9.31 -6.85 0.66
N ARG A 475 10.30 -6.80 -0.25
CA ARG A 475 11.14 -5.60 -0.40
C ARG A 475 10.32 -4.37 -0.77
N ASP A 476 9.41 -4.52 -1.71
CA ASP A 476 8.58 -3.42 -2.19
C ASP A 476 7.56 -2.98 -1.13
N VAL A 477 6.90 -3.91 -0.44
CA VAL A 477 5.89 -3.56 0.56
C VAL A 477 6.47 -2.84 1.79
N GLN A 478 7.77 -3.04 2.09
CA GLN A 478 8.44 -2.35 3.19
C GLN A 478 8.33 -0.82 3.08
N VAL A 479 8.40 -0.27 1.87
CA VAL A 479 8.34 1.17 1.66
C VAL A 479 6.97 1.76 2.00
N CYS A 480 5.89 0.96 1.94
CA CYS A 480 4.53 1.41 2.25
C CYS A 480 4.38 1.97 3.67
N SER A 481 5.18 1.50 4.64
CA SER A 481 5.19 2.03 6.00
C SER A 481 6.11 3.25 6.19
N ILE A 482 6.84 3.66 5.15
CA ILE A 482 7.88 4.70 5.20
C ILE A 482 7.43 5.96 4.46
N TRP A 483 7.20 5.87 3.16
CA TRP A 483 6.79 7.02 2.35
C TRP A 483 5.36 7.49 2.67
N GLU A 484 4.97 8.68 2.20
CA GLU A 484 3.64 9.30 2.47
C GLU A 484 3.33 9.48 3.96
N GLY A 485 4.35 9.40 4.79
CA GLY A 485 4.31 9.48 6.25
C GLY A 485 4.50 8.13 6.93
N THR A 486 5.46 8.07 7.84
CA THR A 486 5.69 6.88 8.67
C THR A 486 4.49 6.57 9.55
N THR A 487 4.45 5.37 10.15
CA THR A 487 3.35 4.97 11.04
C THR A 487 3.11 6.00 12.16
N ASN A 488 4.17 6.49 12.81
CA ASN A 488 4.03 7.50 13.87
C ASN A 488 3.51 8.84 13.33
N VAL A 489 4.01 9.30 12.18
CA VAL A 489 3.53 10.52 11.52
C VAL A 489 2.04 10.43 11.18
N MET A 490 1.59 9.28 10.68
CA MET A 490 0.17 9.03 10.40
C MET A 490 -0.65 8.98 11.68
N SER A 491 -0.14 8.36 12.75
CA SER A 491 -0.81 8.32 14.04
C SER A 491 -1.00 9.73 14.62
N LEU A 492 0.01 10.58 14.51
CA LEU A 492 -0.10 11.99 14.90
C LEU A 492 -1.06 12.78 13.99
N ASP A 493 -1.19 12.41 12.71
CA ASP A 493 -2.21 13.02 11.83
C ASP A 493 -3.64 12.59 12.20
N VAL A 494 -3.83 11.36 12.71
CA VAL A 494 -5.09 10.93 13.33
C VAL A 494 -5.44 11.82 14.52
N ILE A 495 -4.51 12.01 15.46
CA ILE A 495 -4.71 12.90 16.63
C ILE A 495 -5.03 14.33 16.18
N ARG A 496 -4.26 14.84 15.21
CA ARG A 496 -4.52 16.18 14.63
C ARG A 496 -5.93 16.28 14.01
N SER A 497 -6.41 15.22 13.36
CA SER A 497 -7.78 15.18 12.82
C SER A 497 -8.82 15.27 13.93
N LEU A 498 -8.66 14.51 15.01
CA LEU A 498 -9.56 14.51 16.17
C LEU A 498 -9.60 15.90 16.85
N LEU A 499 -8.44 16.49 17.08
CA LEU A 499 -8.34 17.80 17.75
C LEU A 499 -8.91 18.94 16.88
N LYS A 500 -8.60 18.97 15.57
CA LYS A 500 -9.09 20.02 14.66
C LYS A 500 -10.60 19.98 14.43
N THR A 501 -11.25 18.84 14.64
CA THR A 501 -12.70 18.67 14.50
C THR A 501 -13.42 18.62 15.83
N ASN A 502 -12.76 19.00 16.94
CA ASN A 502 -13.34 18.86 18.29
C ASN A 502 -14.00 17.50 18.52
N SER A 503 -13.36 16.44 18.04
CA SER A 503 -13.84 15.05 18.07
C SER A 503 -15.09 14.76 17.24
N GLU A 504 -15.59 15.68 16.42
CA GLU A 504 -16.73 15.40 15.52
C GLU A 504 -16.42 14.27 14.53
N ALA A 505 -15.17 14.14 14.07
CA ALA A 505 -14.76 13.02 13.22
C ALA A 505 -14.88 11.66 13.94
N LEU A 506 -14.65 11.62 15.26
CA LEU A 506 -14.85 10.42 16.07
C LEU A 506 -16.33 10.08 16.18
N LEU A 507 -17.18 11.07 16.42
CA LEU A 507 -18.65 10.90 16.47
C LEU A 507 -19.20 10.40 15.12
N SER A 508 -18.66 10.90 14.00
CA SER A 508 -19.04 10.42 12.66
C SER A 508 -18.64 8.96 12.44
N LEU A 509 -17.46 8.55 12.94
CA LEU A 509 -17.02 7.15 12.92
C LEU A 509 -17.95 6.28 13.80
N GLU A 510 -18.27 6.71 14.99
CA GLU A 510 -19.15 6.01 15.93
C GLU A 510 -20.55 5.79 15.33
N LYS A 511 -21.16 6.85 14.74
CA LYS A 511 -22.43 6.75 14.01
C LYS A 511 -22.36 5.71 12.88
N ASN A 512 -21.27 5.72 12.10
CA ASN A 512 -21.12 4.76 11.00
C ASN A 512 -20.96 3.33 11.51
N ILE A 513 -20.22 3.12 12.61
CA ILE A 513 -20.13 1.80 13.28
C ILE A 513 -21.52 1.33 13.70
N ILE A 514 -22.31 2.17 14.35
CA ILE A 514 -23.69 1.83 14.79
C ILE A 514 -24.51 1.33 13.60
N ILE A 515 -24.47 2.05 12.48
CA ILE A 515 -25.18 1.66 11.24
C ILE A 515 -24.72 0.27 10.75
N CYS A 516 -23.40 0.03 10.71
CA CYS A 516 -22.85 -1.27 10.29
C CYS A 516 -23.33 -2.43 11.19
N LEU A 517 -23.53 -2.17 12.49
CA LEU A 517 -23.92 -3.20 13.47
C LEU A 517 -25.44 -3.47 13.54
N GLU A 518 -26.29 -2.59 13.03
CA GLU A 518 -27.76 -2.69 13.18
C GLU A 518 -28.34 -4.05 12.77
N ASN A 519 -27.93 -4.57 11.64
CA ASN A 519 -28.38 -5.88 11.16
C ASN A 519 -27.62 -7.03 11.82
N GLY A 520 -26.35 -6.85 12.15
CA GLY A 520 -25.54 -7.84 12.85
C GLY A 520 -26.11 -8.21 14.24
N LYS A 521 -26.69 -7.24 14.94
CA LYS A 521 -27.36 -7.46 16.24
C LYS A 521 -28.57 -8.39 16.16
N LYS A 522 -29.22 -8.48 14.99
CA LYS A 522 -30.37 -9.36 14.75
C LYS A 522 -29.95 -10.81 14.49
N GLU A 523 -28.68 -11.04 14.09
CA GLU A 523 -28.14 -12.34 13.76
C GLU A 523 -27.45 -12.96 14.99
N SER A 524 -28.00 -14.06 15.51
CA SER A 524 -27.50 -14.73 16.74
C SER A 524 -26.00 -15.06 16.66
N THR A 525 -25.50 -15.42 15.48
CA THR A 525 -24.09 -15.78 15.24
C THR A 525 -23.13 -14.61 15.29
N LEU A 526 -23.64 -13.35 15.23
CA LEU A 526 -22.83 -12.11 15.19
C LEU A 526 -22.99 -11.24 16.44
N GLN A 527 -23.96 -11.53 17.33
CA GLN A 527 -24.25 -10.71 18.51
C GLN A 527 -23.03 -10.50 19.41
N GLU A 528 -22.27 -11.56 19.70
CA GLU A 528 -21.03 -11.46 20.51
C GLU A 528 -20.02 -10.52 19.87
N SER A 529 -19.84 -10.63 18.55
CA SER A 529 -18.93 -9.78 17.79
C SER A 529 -19.37 -8.31 17.80
N CYS A 530 -20.69 -8.05 17.65
CA CYS A 530 -21.26 -6.71 17.78
C CYS A 530 -20.97 -6.09 19.14
N MET A 531 -21.19 -6.85 20.23
CA MET A 531 -20.90 -6.38 21.59
C MET A 531 -19.42 -6.04 21.80
N LYS A 532 -18.50 -6.83 21.23
CA LYS A 532 -17.06 -6.56 21.32
C LYS A 532 -16.68 -5.26 20.60
N ILE A 533 -17.22 -5.04 19.39
CA ILE A 533 -16.98 -3.81 18.62
C ILE A 533 -17.54 -2.59 19.36
N GLU A 534 -18.74 -2.67 19.90
CA GLU A 534 -19.34 -1.58 20.69
C GLU A 534 -18.54 -1.26 21.95
N LYS A 535 -18.11 -2.31 22.66
CA LYS A 535 -17.25 -2.14 23.86
C LYS A 535 -15.94 -1.46 23.50
N SER A 536 -15.28 -1.89 22.40
CA SER A 536 -14.04 -1.27 21.92
C SER A 536 -14.25 0.20 21.59
N MET A 537 -15.32 0.54 20.83
CA MET A 537 -15.59 1.94 20.45
C MET A 537 -15.87 2.83 21.68
N LYS A 538 -16.69 2.34 22.63
CA LYS A 538 -16.94 3.06 23.87
C LYS A 538 -15.68 3.35 24.66
N TYR A 539 -14.76 2.38 24.74
CA TYR A 539 -13.48 2.56 25.44
C TYR A 539 -12.60 3.59 24.74
N ILE A 540 -12.48 3.53 23.40
CA ILE A 540 -11.72 4.51 22.62
C ILE A 540 -12.25 5.92 22.85
N SER A 541 -13.59 6.09 22.77
CA SER A 541 -14.25 7.40 22.97
C SER A 541 -14.03 7.94 24.39
N ALA A 542 -14.15 7.09 25.41
CA ALA A 542 -13.89 7.46 26.80
C ALA A 542 -12.42 7.86 27.00
N PHE A 543 -11.48 7.05 26.51
CA PHE A 543 -10.05 7.33 26.65
C PHE A 543 -9.66 8.69 26.04
N ILE A 544 -10.11 8.95 24.80
CA ILE A 544 -9.81 10.21 24.11
C ILE A 544 -10.36 11.42 24.85
N LYS A 545 -11.56 11.30 25.42
CA LYS A 545 -12.23 12.36 26.18
C LYS A 545 -11.58 12.62 27.54
N GLU A 546 -11.20 11.56 28.26
CA GLU A 546 -10.73 11.62 29.62
C GLU A 546 -9.22 11.90 29.73
N ASN A 547 -8.44 11.61 28.65
CA ASN A 547 -6.99 11.68 28.69
C ASN A 547 -6.39 12.59 27.59
N PRO A 548 -6.79 13.87 27.46
CA PRO A 548 -6.33 14.74 26.39
C PRO A 548 -4.80 14.94 26.39
N GLY A 549 -4.16 14.92 27.57
CA GLY A 549 -2.72 15.04 27.71
C GLY A 549 -1.92 13.81 27.25
N LEU A 550 -2.56 12.66 27.13
CA LEU A 550 -1.89 11.40 26.74
C LEU A 550 -2.06 11.06 25.25
N LEU A 551 -2.82 11.83 24.48
CA LEU A 551 -3.16 11.49 23.09
C LEU A 551 -1.93 11.33 22.18
N HIS A 552 -0.89 12.11 22.39
CA HIS A 552 0.32 12.03 21.56
C HIS A 552 1.11 10.74 21.80
N ILE A 553 1.27 10.33 23.04
CA ILE A 553 2.00 9.10 23.37
C ILE A 553 1.17 7.86 23.02
N ALA A 554 -0.15 7.92 23.20
CA ALA A 554 -1.09 6.86 22.84
C ALA A 554 -1.48 6.85 21.36
N ALA A 555 -0.98 7.78 20.54
CA ALA A 555 -1.44 8.02 19.16
C ALA A 555 -1.45 6.76 18.31
N ARG A 556 -0.44 5.90 18.46
CA ARG A 556 -0.32 4.66 17.70
C ARG A 556 -1.40 3.65 18.10
N ASP A 557 -1.59 3.45 19.40
CA ASP A 557 -2.57 2.50 19.92
C ASP A 557 -4.01 2.96 19.66
N ILE A 558 -4.28 4.28 19.76
CA ILE A 558 -5.54 4.89 19.32
C ILE A 558 -5.80 4.57 17.85
N SER A 559 -4.81 4.79 16.99
CA SER A 559 -4.96 4.59 15.54
C SER A 559 -5.21 3.12 15.18
N TYR A 560 -4.52 2.19 15.82
CA TYR A 560 -4.74 0.75 15.63
C TYR A 560 -6.10 0.32 16.18
N SER A 561 -6.50 0.84 17.33
CA SER A 561 -7.81 0.56 17.92
C SER A 561 -8.95 1.03 17.03
N LEU A 562 -8.85 2.25 16.47
CA LEU A 562 -9.80 2.77 15.50
C LEU A 562 -9.87 1.89 14.24
N ALA A 563 -8.71 1.52 13.67
CA ALA A 563 -8.65 0.68 12.48
C ALA A 563 -9.32 -0.68 12.71
N ARG A 564 -8.92 -1.40 13.75
CA ARG A 564 -9.42 -2.75 14.05
C ARG A 564 -10.90 -2.76 14.38
N THR A 565 -11.36 -1.78 15.17
CA THR A 565 -12.77 -1.64 15.53
C THR A 565 -13.62 -1.35 14.29
N TYR A 566 -13.18 -0.43 13.44
CA TYR A 566 -13.93 -0.08 12.23
C TYR A 566 -13.93 -1.20 11.19
N ILE A 567 -12.80 -1.86 10.96
CA ILE A 567 -12.74 -3.04 10.10
C ILE A 567 -13.68 -4.13 10.61
N GLY A 568 -13.73 -4.37 11.92
CA GLY A 568 -14.66 -5.32 12.52
C GLY A 568 -16.13 -4.98 12.22
N ALA A 569 -16.48 -3.70 12.27
CA ALA A 569 -17.82 -3.23 11.90
C ALA A 569 -18.14 -3.45 10.41
N LEU A 570 -17.19 -3.15 9.51
CA LEU A 570 -17.34 -3.40 8.07
C LEU A 570 -17.46 -4.91 7.75
N LEU A 571 -16.71 -5.76 8.45
CA LEU A 571 -16.83 -7.22 8.31
C LEU A 571 -18.20 -7.72 8.76
N ILE A 572 -18.77 -7.17 9.85
CA ILE A 572 -20.13 -7.49 10.32
C ILE A 572 -21.16 -7.05 9.27
N GLU A 573 -21.08 -5.82 8.78
CA GLU A 573 -21.95 -5.33 7.71
C GLU A 573 -21.89 -6.27 6.49
N ASN A 574 -20.70 -6.62 6.04
CA ASN A 574 -20.51 -7.53 4.90
C ASN A 574 -21.14 -8.91 5.17
N ALA A 575 -20.92 -9.50 6.34
CA ALA A 575 -21.46 -10.81 6.69
C ALA A 575 -23.01 -10.81 6.74
N THR A 576 -23.63 -9.71 7.18
CA THR A 576 -25.10 -9.57 7.18
C THR A 576 -25.70 -9.44 5.78
N ILE A 577 -24.96 -8.84 4.85
CA ILE A 577 -25.37 -8.66 3.46
C ILE A 577 -25.21 -9.96 2.68
N THR A 578 -24.04 -10.59 2.78
CA THR A 578 -23.68 -11.79 1.98
C THR A 578 -24.30 -13.07 2.54
N LYS A 579 -24.51 -13.14 3.85
CA LYS A 579 -24.98 -14.32 4.61
C LYS A 579 -24.13 -15.59 4.40
N LYS A 580 -22.89 -15.41 3.92
CA LYS A 580 -21.97 -16.54 3.70
C LYS A 580 -21.36 -16.99 5.03
N THR A 581 -21.32 -18.31 5.25
CA THR A 581 -20.71 -18.89 6.45
C THR A 581 -19.25 -18.50 6.61
N THR A 582 -18.51 -18.36 5.50
CA THR A 582 -17.12 -17.88 5.48
C THR A 582 -16.97 -16.45 5.95
N ASP A 583 -17.93 -15.57 5.63
CA ASP A 583 -17.89 -14.17 6.07
C ASP A 583 -18.27 -14.05 7.56
N ILE A 584 -19.25 -14.84 8.03
CA ILE A 584 -19.58 -14.96 9.45
C ILE A 584 -18.36 -15.46 10.24
N PHE A 585 -17.70 -16.52 9.75
CA PHE A 585 -16.48 -17.05 10.36
C PHE A 585 -15.37 -15.99 10.40
N THR A 586 -15.19 -15.21 9.33
CA THR A 586 -14.22 -14.10 9.26
C THR A 586 -14.45 -13.08 10.37
N VAL A 587 -15.70 -12.66 10.59
CA VAL A 587 -16.08 -11.76 11.70
C VAL A 587 -15.71 -12.35 13.06
N GLN A 588 -16.11 -13.60 13.29
CA GLN A 588 -15.87 -14.26 14.57
C GLN A 588 -14.38 -14.42 14.88
N GLN A 589 -13.59 -14.75 13.87
CA GLN A 589 -12.13 -14.86 14.03
C GLN A 589 -11.49 -13.48 14.22
N TRP A 590 -11.88 -12.45 13.45
CA TRP A 590 -11.40 -11.08 13.64
C TRP A 590 -11.56 -10.62 15.09
N CYS A 591 -12.74 -10.83 15.66
CA CYS A 591 -13.05 -10.46 17.03
C CYS A 591 -12.41 -11.35 18.12
N LYS A 592 -11.84 -12.50 17.75
CA LYS A 592 -11.17 -13.43 18.69
C LYS A 592 -9.66 -13.39 18.63
N MET A 593 -9.09 -13.24 17.43
CA MET A 593 -7.66 -13.41 17.19
C MET A 593 -6.84 -12.16 17.44
N GLN A 594 -7.45 -10.99 17.30
CA GLN A 594 -6.75 -9.72 17.45
C GLN A 594 -7.31 -8.95 18.65
N GLU A 595 -6.40 -8.29 19.39
CA GLU A 595 -6.83 -7.26 20.33
C GLU A 595 -7.46 -6.11 19.54
N LEU A 596 -8.77 -5.97 19.65
CA LEU A 596 -9.53 -4.94 18.93
C LEU A 596 -9.12 -3.53 19.38
N CYS A 597 -8.72 -3.42 20.65
CA CYS A 597 -8.40 -2.15 21.26
C CYS A 597 -7.07 -2.23 22.00
N PRO A 598 -5.93 -2.08 21.33
CA PRO A 598 -4.60 -2.07 21.96
C PRO A 598 -4.46 -1.10 23.13
N LEU A 599 -5.27 -0.04 23.17
CA LEU A 599 -5.35 0.87 24.33
C LEU A 599 -5.62 0.16 25.65
N HIS A 600 -6.30 -0.98 25.65
CA HIS A 600 -6.56 -1.76 26.87
C HIS A 600 -5.28 -2.33 27.51
N LEU A 601 -4.23 -2.54 26.70
CA LEU A 601 -3.00 -3.18 27.15
C LEU A 601 -2.08 -2.19 27.91
N HIS A 602 -2.26 -0.89 27.68
CA HIS A 602 -1.40 0.16 28.19
C HIS A 602 -2.17 1.14 29.08
N GLN A 603 -2.30 0.83 30.37
CA GLN A 603 -3.04 1.68 31.32
C GLN A 603 -2.24 2.85 31.88
N ASN A 604 -0.91 2.91 31.69
CA ASN A 604 -0.01 3.87 32.36
C ASN A 604 0.92 4.59 31.37
N TYR A 605 0.39 5.23 30.32
CA TYR A 605 1.20 5.98 29.35
C TYR A 605 2.11 7.05 30.00
N SER A 606 1.68 7.69 31.08
CA SER A 606 2.47 8.73 31.77
C SER A 606 3.74 8.22 32.46
N SER A 607 3.79 6.93 32.81
CA SER A 607 4.94 6.34 33.51
C SER A 607 5.97 5.71 32.58
N TYR A 608 5.67 5.62 31.28
CA TYR A 608 6.54 4.92 30.31
C TYR A 608 7.62 5.82 29.71
N THR A 609 7.35 7.09 29.46
CA THR A 609 8.23 7.95 28.66
C THR A 609 9.66 8.05 29.22
N GLU A 610 9.81 8.18 30.54
CA GLU A 610 11.11 8.27 31.19
C GLU A 610 11.84 6.91 31.16
N LYS A 611 11.11 5.84 31.49
CA LYS A 611 11.63 4.46 31.45
C LYS A 611 11.94 3.98 30.03
N ASP A 612 11.14 4.35 29.05
CA ASP A 612 11.40 4.07 27.64
C ASP A 612 12.71 4.72 27.19
N TYR A 613 12.93 5.98 27.58
CA TYR A 613 14.18 6.68 27.29
C TYR A 613 15.38 6.00 27.96
N GLU A 614 15.29 5.71 29.26
CA GLU A 614 16.34 5.02 30.00
C GLU A 614 16.67 3.67 29.38
N THR A 615 15.64 2.87 29.04
CA THR A 615 15.80 1.55 28.42
C THR A 615 16.54 1.62 27.09
N VAL A 616 16.23 2.62 26.25
CA VAL A 616 16.86 2.77 24.93
C VAL A 616 18.27 3.34 25.02
N MET A 617 18.52 4.19 26.02
CA MET A 617 19.77 4.93 26.15
C MET A 617 20.72 4.37 27.22
N GLU A 618 20.42 3.21 27.80
CA GLU A 618 21.19 2.59 28.90
C GLU A 618 22.70 2.52 28.59
N ASP A 619 23.07 2.16 27.35
CA ASP A 619 24.47 2.05 26.92
C ASP A 619 25.10 3.41 26.51
N PHE A 620 24.34 4.51 26.50
CA PHE A 620 24.79 5.85 26.10
C PHE A 620 24.83 6.86 27.28
N LEU A 621 24.33 6.48 28.45
CA LEU A 621 24.36 7.28 29.69
C LEU A 621 25.51 6.84 30.57
#